data_00efa0ced9d349b8a7d0a1323dc13f11
#
_entry.id   00efa0ced9d349b8a7d0a1323dc13f11
#
_cell.length_a   1.000
_cell.length_b   1.000
_cell.length_c   1.000
_cell.angle_alpha   90.00
_cell.angle_beta   90.00
_cell.angle_gamma   90.00
#
_symmetry.space_group_name_H-M   'P 1'
#
loop_
_entity.id
_entity.type
_entity.pdbx_description
1 polymer ?
#
loop_
_entity_poly.entity_id
_entity_poly.type
_entity_poly.pdbx_seq_one_letter_code
_entity_poly.pdbx_strand_id
1 'polypeptide(L)'
;IYTVAGGILSLGTTGCSGNKAETTDSFSTLEAQFSNPSSEYRTAPFMVWNGKVTEIEIDRMLKDFKDAGCGGAFIHPRPGMITEYMSDEWYSLYRYAVDKGKEMGLDIWIYDENSYPSGFAGGHVPEDMPESYNQGQGLELTKTDLLPDKTDEYFIILKKEGDKWADITNALSQHKKAKGEYYLYKKTYLGKSDWYGGYSYVDLLVPGVTEKFIDLTMKGYEKTIKDEFGKSVFGIFTDEPNISSPGGLRWTPDLFEVFRKQWGYDLKPLLPLLDEETGNWKQVRHNYMETLLQMFVDRWSKPWHHYCETNNLKWTGHYWEHGW
;
A
#
# COMPACT_ATOMS: atom_id res chain seq x y z
N ILE A 1 40.72 -56.57 18.15
CA ILE A 1 40.09 -56.27 19.46
C ILE A 1 40.18 -54.77 19.68
N TYR A 2 39.14 -54.06 19.38
CA TYR A 2 39.00 -52.68 19.74
C TYR A 2 37.68 -52.48 20.53
N THR A 3 37.85 -52.09 21.77
CA THR A 3 36.79 -51.76 22.71
C THR A 3 36.34 -50.39 22.43
N VAL A 4 35.05 -50.22 22.09
CA VAL A 4 34.40 -48.88 21.94
C VAL A 4 33.72 -48.55 23.27
N ALA A 5 34.21 -47.54 23.96
CA ALA A 5 33.59 -47.00 25.15
C ALA A 5 32.43 -46.09 24.75
N GLY A 6 31.22 -46.48 25.15
CA GLY A 6 30.03 -45.69 24.94
C GLY A 6 29.95 -44.52 25.94
N GLY A 7 30.01 -43.27 25.42
CA GLY A 7 29.71 -42.08 26.19
C GLY A 7 28.22 -41.78 26.09
N ILE A 8 27.51 -41.79 27.23
CA ILE A 8 26.12 -41.36 27.35
C ILE A 8 26.14 -39.84 27.43
N LEU A 9 25.72 -39.15 26.35
CA LEU A 9 25.39 -37.74 26.42
C LEU A 9 23.98 -37.59 27.02
N SER A 10 23.91 -37.10 28.24
CA SER A 10 22.66 -36.64 28.82
C SER A 10 22.27 -35.29 28.18
N LEU A 11 21.26 -35.30 27.32
CA LEU A 11 20.57 -34.08 26.84
C LEU A 11 19.78 -33.53 28.00
N GLY A 12 20.31 -32.49 28.62
CA GLY A 12 19.56 -31.65 29.53
C GLY A 12 18.45 -30.89 28.77
N THR A 13 17.21 -31.30 28.95
CA THR A 13 16.04 -30.55 28.52
C THR A 13 15.89 -29.35 29.45
N THR A 14 16.39 -28.18 29.02
CA THR A 14 15.97 -26.90 29.59
C THR A 14 14.54 -26.66 29.15
N GLY A 15 13.59 -27.07 29.98
CA GLY A 15 12.20 -26.73 29.81
C GLY A 15 12.03 -25.24 29.95
N CYS A 16 11.64 -24.55 28.87
CA CYS A 16 10.99 -23.26 28.94
C CYS A 16 9.61 -23.44 29.59
N SER A 17 9.57 -23.34 30.91
CA SER A 17 8.31 -23.24 31.65
C SER A 17 7.81 -21.80 31.59
N GLY A 18 7.26 -21.43 30.46
CA GLY A 18 6.34 -20.32 30.33
C GLY A 18 4.92 -20.85 30.39
N ASN A 19 4.45 -21.28 31.58
CA ASN A 19 3.04 -21.49 31.84
C ASN A 19 2.35 -20.11 31.80
N LYS A 20 1.92 -19.65 30.61
CA LYS A 20 0.67 -18.93 30.52
C LYS A 20 -0.40 -19.97 30.85
N ALA A 21 -0.96 -19.89 32.07
CA ALA A 21 -2.20 -20.56 32.37
C ALA A 21 -3.20 -20.10 31.29
N GLU A 22 -3.56 -21.00 30.36
CA GLU A 22 -4.80 -20.85 29.61
C GLU A 22 -5.89 -20.83 30.68
N THR A 23 -6.37 -19.64 31.02
CA THR A 23 -7.61 -19.52 31.75
C THR A 23 -8.67 -20.10 30.81
N THR A 24 -9.07 -21.34 31.06
CA THR A 24 -10.30 -21.88 30.46
C THR A 24 -11.43 -21.00 30.99
N ASP A 25 -11.80 -19.99 30.17
CA ASP A 25 -12.93 -19.16 30.47
C ASP A 25 -14.14 -20.09 30.68
N SER A 26 -14.77 -19.98 31.85
CA SER A 26 -15.95 -20.77 32.12
C SER A 26 -17.05 -20.37 31.12
N PHE A 27 -17.96 -21.27 30.79
CA PHE A 27 -19.09 -20.99 29.90
C PHE A 27 -19.85 -19.73 30.32
N SER A 28 -20.04 -19.53 31.63
CA SER A 28 -20.66 -18.31 32.18
C SER A 28 -19.88 -17.03 31.92
N THR A 29 -18.54 -17.09 31.89
CA THR A 29 -17.68 -15.97 31.54
C THR A 29 -17.83 -15.63 30.06
N LEU A 30 -17.81 -16.65 29.18
CA LEU A 30 -18.00 -16.46 27.73
C LEU A 30 -19.40 -15.91 27.42
N GLU A 31 -20.45 -16.41 28.09
CA GLU A 31 -21.84 -15.92 27.94
C GLU A 31 -21.95 -14.44 28.34
N ALA A 32 -21.33 -14.05 29.47
CA ALA A 32 -21.31 -12.68 29.93
C ALA A 32 -20.57 -11.76 28.96
N GLN A 33 -19.42 -12.20 28.45
CA GLN A 33 -18.62 -11.46 27.43
C GLN A 33 -19.35 -11.35 26.09
N PHE A 34 -20.07 -12.39 25.67
CA PHE A 34 -20.88 -12.35 24.47
C PHE A 34 -22.09 -11.40 24.61
N SER A 35 -22.70 -11.35 25.76
CA SER A 35 -23.86 -10.46 26.06
C SER A 35 -23.44 -8.99 26.19
N ASN A 36 -22.23 -8.73 26.69
CA ASN A 36 -21.67 -7.38 26.83
C ASN A 36 -20.16 -7.40 26.53
N PRO A 37 -19.78 -7.44 25.22
CA PRO A 37 -18.38 -7.49 24.82
C PRO A 37 -17.63 -6.22 25.20
N SER A 38 -16.32 -6.35 25.44
CA SER A 38 -15.42 -5.19 25.57
C SER A 38 -15.30 -4.40 24.25
N SER A 39 -14.79 -3.18 24.30
CA SER A 39 -14.68 -2.27 23.14
C SER A 39 -13.96 -2.91 21.95
N GLU A 40 -12.96 -3.74 22.21
CA GLU A 40 -12.17 -4.43 21.17
C GLU A 40 -12.96 -5.42 20.30
N TYR A 41 -14.11 -5.90 20.78
CA TYR A 41 -15.02 -6.79 20.05
C TYR A 41 -16.25 -6.07 19.48
N ARG A 42 -16.31 -4.74 19.61
CA ARG A 42 -17.41 -3.93 19.11
C ARG A 42 -17.01 -3.24 17.79
N THR A 43 -18.01 -2.85 17.03
CA THR A 43 -17.82 -2.11 15.78
C THR A 43 -17.13 -0.77 16.02
N ALA A 44 -16.19 -0.42 15.16
CA ALA A 44 -15.59 0.91 15.06
C ALA A 44 -15.92 1.48 13.66
N PRO A 45 -16.92 2.36 13.50
CA PRO A 45 -17.28 2.94 12.22
C PRO A 45 -16.37 4.10 11.83
N PHE A 46 -16.43 4.53 10.55
CA PHE A 46 -15.84 5.76 10.11
C PHE A 46 -16.56 6.96 10.70
N MET A 47 -15.83 7.82 11.42
CA MET A 47 -16.26 9.14 11.85
C MET A 47 -15.85 10.16 10.79
N VAL A 48 -16.75 10.42 9.85
CA VAL A 48 -16.43 11.23 8.67
C VAL A 48 -16.36 12.71 9.03
N TRP A 49 -15.20 13.32 8.75
CA TRP A 49 -14.97 14.74 8.86
C TRP A 49 -14.98 15.37 7.45
N ASN A 50 -16.07 16.00 7.07
CA ASN A 50 -16.29 16.56 5.72
C ASN A 50 -16.84 18.01 5.73
N GLY A 51 -16.60 18.75 6.81
CA GLY A 51 -17.01 20.12 7.00
C GLY A 51 -16.04 20.89 7.89
N LYS A 52 -16.51 21.97 8.53
CA LYS A 52 -15.76 22.60 9.62
C LYS A 52 -15.95 21.75 10.87
N VAL A 53 -14.87 21.13 11.31
CA VAL A 53 -14.88 20.29 12.53
C VAL A 53 -14.79 21.20 13.77
N THR A 54 -15.56 20.87 14.80
CA THR A 54 -15.55 21.56 16.09
C THR A 54 -15.59 20.54 17.23
N GLU A 55 -15.15 20.93 18.41
CA GLU A 55 -15.23 20.08 19.62
C GLU A 55 -16.68 19.65 19.92
N ILE A 56 -17.66 20.56 19.70
CA ILE A 56 -19.08 20.25 19.89
C ILE A 56 -19.55 19.14 18.95
N GLU A 57 -19.10 19.15 17.72
CA GLU A 57 -19.46 18.10 16.75
C GLU A 57 -18.76 16.77 17.08
N ILE A 58 -17.51 16.82 17.53
CA ILE A 58 -16.77 15.65 17.99
C ILE A 58 -17.52 15.00 19.18
N ASP A 59 -17.88 15.81 20.18
CA ASP A 59 -18.65 15.33 21.34
C ASP A 59 -19.97 14.66 20.91
N ARG A 60 -20.71 15.28 19.99
CA ARG A 60 -21.96 14.73 19.48
C ARG A 60 -21.74 13.40 18.75
N MET A 61 -20.78 13.33 17.83
CA MET A 61 -20.51 12.12 17.06
C MET A 61 -20.04 10.97 17.95
N LEU A 62 -19.12 11.23 18.89
CA LEU A 62 -18.63 10.21 19.81
C LEU A 62 -19.75 9.73 20.74
N LYS A 63 -20.62 10.64 21.18
CA LYS A 63 -21.81 10.26 21.96
C LYS A 63 -22.75 9.37 21.17
N ASP A 64 -23.03 9.71 19.90
CA ASP A 64 -23.90 8.91 19.03
C ASP A 64 -23.32 7.48 18.84
N PHE A 65 -22.00 7.35 18.63
CA PHE A 65 -21.34 6.04 18.55
C PHE A 65 -21.40 5.28 19.86
N LYS A 66 -21.19 5.94 20.98
CA LYS A 66 -21.32 5.31 22.31
C LYS A 66 -22.73 4.79 22.55
N ASP A 67 -23.73 5.63 22.27
CA ASP A 67 -25.16 5.27 22.45
C ASP A 67 -25.57 4.12 21.51
N ALA A 68 -24.97 4.03 20.33
CA ALA A 68 -25.14 2.92 19.39
C ALA A 68 -24.40 1.65 19.80
N GLY A 69 -23.61 1.66 20.87
CA GLY A 69 -22.87 0.51 21.36
C GLY A 69 -21.57 0.21 20.61
N CYS A 70 -21.02 1.20 19.87
CA CYS A 70 -19.72 1.07 19.21
C CYS A 70 -18.57 0.98 20.24
N GLY A 71 -17.46 0.36 19.84
CA GLY A 71 -16.25 0.25 20.65
C GLY A 71 -15.22 1.33 20.34
N GLY A 72 -15.35 2.01 19.21
CA GLY A 72 -14.41 3.05 18.77
C GLY A 72 -14.87 3.74 17.51
N ALA A 73 -13.97 4.52 16.90
CA ALA A 73 -14.19 5.19 15.63
C ALA A 73 -12.88 5.39 14.87
N PHE A 74 -12.92 5.32 13.53
CA PHE A 74 -11.85 5.78 12.65
C PHE A 74 -12.15 7.22 12.22
N ILE A 75 -11.29 8.18 12.58
CA ILE A 75 -11.46 9.57 12.12
C ILE A 75 -11.05 9.64 10.65
N HIS A 76 -12.02 9.87 9.78
CA HIS A 76 -11.89 9.76 8.34
C HIS A 76 -12.14 11.10 7.64
N PRO A 77 -11.07 11.80 7.20
CA PRO A 77 -11.23 13.04 6.44
C PRO A 77 -11.78 12.74 5.04
N ARG A 78 -12.68 13.59 4.58
CA ARG A 78 -13.36 13.47 3.28
C ARG A 78 -13.46 14.81 2.55
N PRO A 79 -13.64 14.79 1.23
CA PRO A 79 -13.90 16.00 0.46
C PRO A 79 -15.05 16.84 1.05
N GLY A 80 -14.86 18.13 1.06
CA GLY A 80 -15.74 19.09 1.73
C GLY A 80 -15.24 19.53 3.10
N MET A 81 -14.18 18.90 3.64
CA MET A 81 -13.56 19.30 4.88
C MET A 81 -13.01 20.74 4.76
N ILE A 82 -13.38 21.59 5.73
CA ILE A 82 -12.93 22.99 5.82
C ILE A 82 -11.72 23.11 6.76
N THR A 83 -11.67 22.29 7.81
CA THR A 83 -10.46 22.16 8.65
C THR A 83 -9.34 21.61 7.81
N GLU A 84 -8.25 22.35 7.66
CA GLU A 84 -7.13 21.94 6.81
C GLU A 84 -6.46 20.66 7.33
N TYR A 85 -6.35 19.65 6.45
CA TYR A 85 -5.74 18.37 6.77
C TYR A 85 -4.27 18.55 7.17
N MET A 86 -3.85 17.87 8.23
CA MET A 86 -2.51 17.94 8.83
C MET A 86 -2.08 19.33 9.35
N SER A 87 -2.99 20.29 9.48
CA SER A 87 -2.73 21.57 10.16
C SER A 87 -2.64 21.42 11.68
N ASP A 88 -2.14 22.46 12.36
CA ASP A 88 -2.14 22.50 13.84
C ASP A 88 -3.59 22.40 14.40
N GLU A 89 -4.59 23.00 13.71
CA GLU A 89 -6.01 22.86 14.07
C GLU A 89 -6.46 21.41 13.97
N TRP A 90 -6.12 20.72 12.87
CA TRP A 90 -6.40 19.31 12.66
C TRP A 90 -5.88 18.46 13.82
N TYR A 91 -4.61 18.59 14.16
CA TYR A 91 -4.00 17.79 15.22
C TYR A 91 -4.54 18.13 16.61
N SER A 92 -4.90 19.41 16.88
CA SER A 92 -5.54 19.81 18.13
C SER A 92 -6.92 19.17 18.30
N LEU A 93 -7.74 19.16 17.24
CA LEU A 93 -9.04 18.50 17.23
C LEU A 93 -8.91 16.97 17.33
N TYR A 94 -7.85 16.43 16.71
CA TYR A 94 -7.57 15.01 16.82
C TYR A 94 -7.21 14.60 18.25
N ARG A 95 -6.36 15.38 18.92
CA ARG A 95 -6.05 15.19 20.35
C ARG A 95 -7.30 15.28 21.21
N TYR A 96 -8.14 16.27 20.96
CA TYR A 96 -9.43 16.41 21.66
C TYR A 96 -10.31 15.17 21.48
N ALA A 97 -10.43 14.66 20.25
CA ALA A 97 -11.22 13.46 19.97
C ALA A 97 -10.67 12.21 20.69
N VAL A 98 -9.34 12.06 20.78
CA VAL A 98 -8.70 10.97 21.51
C VAL A 98 -8.98 11.07 23.01
N ASP A 99 -8.80 12.25 23.61
CA ASP A 99 -9.07 12.45 25.04
C ASP A 99 -10.55 12.22 25.37
N LYS A 100 -11.45 12.70 24.53
CA LYS A 100 -12.89 12.52 24.68
C LYS A 100 -13.34 11.08 24.48
N GLY A 101 -12.77 10.41 23.46
CA GLY A 101 -12.99 8.98 23.24
C GLY A 101 -12.59 8.16 24.48
N LYS A 102 -11.43 8.45 25.04
CA LYS A 102 -10.93 7.82 26.27
C LYS A 102 -11.86 8.02 27.46
N GLU A 103 -12.38 9.25 27.68
CA GLU A 103 -13.38 9.53 28.70
C GLU A 103 -14.66 8.68 28.51
N MET A 104 -15.06 8.44 27.28
CA MET A 104 -16.25 7.66 26.93
C MET A 104 -16.01 6.16 26.83
N GLY A 105 -14.76 5.68 26.91
CA GLY A 105 -14.37 4.28 26.70
C GLY A 105 -14.54 3.85 25.23
N LEU A 106 -14.22 4.74 24.30
CA LEU A 106 -14.16 4.54 22.86
C LEU A 106 -12.72 4.62 22.37
N ASP A 107 -12.32 3.67 21.55
CA ASP A 107 -10.99 3.64 20.93
C ASP A 107 -10.98 4.51 19.67
N ILE A 108 -9.99 5.39 19.54
CA ILE A 108 -9.85 6.24 18.36
C ILE A 108 -8.75 5.69 17.48
N TRP A 109 -9.08 5.49 16.19
CA TRP A 109 -8.17 4.94 15.21
C TRP A 109 -7.76 6.01 14.20
N ILE A 110 -6.52 5.93 13.74
CA ILE A 110 -6.01 6.82 12.69
C ILE A 110 -6.45 6.26 11.32
N TYR A 111 -6.98 7.13 10.48
CA TYR A 111 -7.10 6.92 9.05
C TYR A 111 -5.95 7.67 8.39
N ASP A 112 -5.14 6.97 7.59
CA ASP A 112 -3.82 7.45 7.19
C ASP A 112 -3.80 8.47 6.04
N GLU A 113 -4.94 8.77 5.43
CA GLU A 113 -5.02 9.60 4.23
C GLU A 113 -6.11 10.70 4.34
N ASN A 114 -6.05 11.67 3.45
CA ASN A 114 -7.12 12.64 3.20
C ASN A 114 -8.01 12.16 2.03
N SER A 115 -8.88 11.24 2.22
CA SER A 115 -9.70 10.50 1.26
C SER A 115 -9.15 9.08 0.99
N TYR A 116 -9.05 8.64 -0.26
CA TYR A 116 -8.48 7.37 -0.70
C TYR A 116 -8.07 7.46 -2.20
N PRO A 117 -7.26 6.55 -2.74
CA PRO A 117 -6.50 5.49 -2.05
C PRO A 117 -5.35 6.05 -1.23
N SER A 118 -4.92 5.34 -0.17
CA SER A 118 -3.79 5.76 0.66
C SER A 118 -2.48 5.84 -0.13
N GLY A 119 -1.64 6.85 0.18
CA GLY A 119 -0.30 6.98 -0.40
C GLY A 119 0.10 8.38 -0.84
N PHE A 120 -0.83 9.32 -1.03
CA PHE A 120 -0.52 10.65 -1.54
C PHE A 120 -0.57 11.77 -0.48
N ALA A 121 -1.06 11.49 0.75
CA ALA A 121 -1.15 12.43 1.87
C ALA A 121 -1.81 13.77 1.50
N GLY A 122 -3.01 13.71 0.88
CA GLY A 122 -3.72 14.90 0.45
C GLY A 122 -3.01 15.72 -0.65
N GLY A 123 -1.97 15.19 -1.27
CA GLY A 123 -1.14 15.85 -2.29
C GLY A 123 0.28 16.18 -1.83
N HIS A 124 0.60 16.06 -0.55
CA HIS A 124 1.93 16.42 -0.02
C HIS A 124 3.04 15.48 -0.50
N VAL A 125 2.76 14.18 -0.69
CA VAL A 125 3.77 13.25 -1.23
C VAL A 125 4.15 13.62 -2.67
N PRO A 126 3.22 13.77 -3.64
CA PRO A 126 3.58 14.15 -5.00
C PRO A 126 4.15 15.57 -5.11
N GLU A 127 3.84 16.48 -4.19
CA GLU A 127 4.44 17.80 -4.11
C GLU A 127 5.92 17.73 -3.75
N ASP A 128 6.26 17.03 -2.68
CA ASP A 128 7.62 16.89 -2.16
C ASP A 128 8.49 15.92 -2.98
N MET A 129 7.86 14.96 -3.67
CA MET A 129 8.51 13.89 -4.41
C MET A 129 7.88 13.72 -5.80
N PRO A 130 8.13 14.66 -6.75
CA PRO A 130 7.55 14.59 -8.10
C PRO A 130 7.83 13.29 -8.84
N GLU A 131 8.96 12.62 -8.60
CA GLU A 131 9.30 11.32 -9.16
C GLU A 131 8.34 10.21 -8.74
N SER A 132 7.54 10.40 -7.70
CA SER A 132 6.50 9.47 -7.29
C SER A 132 5.40 9.29 -8.33
N TYR A 133 5.24 10.22 -9.30
CA TYR A 133 4.15 10.14 -10.28
C TYR A 133 4.56 10.51 -11.72
N ASN A 134 5.71 11.16 -11.94
CA ASN A 134 6.05 11.76 -13.24
C ASN A 134 6.96 10.89 -14.12
N GLN A 135 7.29 9.68 -13.71
CA GLN A 135 8.20 8.79 -14.44
C GLN A 135 7.49 7.80 -15.38
N GLY A 136 6.16 7.73 -15.30
CA GLY A 136 5.30 6.75 -15.93
C GLY A 136 4.93 5.63 -14.94
N GLN A 137 3.72 5.11 -15.11
CA GLN A 137 3.17 4.05 -14.25
C GLN A 137 2.64 2.86 -15.04
N GLY A 138 2.69 2.94 -16.36
CA GLY A 138 2.30 1.87 -17.26
C GLY A 138 2.97 1.95 -18.61
N LEU A 139 2.78 0.90 -19.42
CA LEU A 139 3.24 0.80 -20.79
C LEU A 139 2.08 0.39 -21.69
N GLU A 140 1.66 1.30 -22.56
CA GLU A 140 0.65 1.05 -23.58
C GLU A 140 1.29 0.51 -24.84
N LEU A 141 0.74 -0.59 -25.39
CA LEU A 141 1.24 -1.26 -26.59
C LEU A 141 0.50 -0.78 -27.84
N THR A 142 1.26 -0.41 -28.87
CA THR A 142 0.79 -0.27 -30.25
C THR A 142 1.52 -1.27 -31.16
N LYS A 143 0.78 -2.08 -31.91
CA LYS A 143 1.34 -2.99 -32.92
C LYS A 143 1.22 -2.37 -34.30
N THR A 144 2.28 -2.47 -35.12
CA THR A 144 2.28 -1.94 -36.50
C THR A 144 3.21 -2.77 -37.42
N ASP A 145 2.95 -2.75 -38.72
CA ASP A 145 3.79 -3.39 -39.73
C ASP A 145 4.86 -2.44 -40.32
N LEU A 146 4.76 -1.15 -39.96
CA LEU A 146 5.72 -0.13 -40.39
C LEU A 146 5.96 0.88 -39.26
N LEU A 147 7.21 1.23 -38.99
CA LEU A 147 7.52 2.23 -37.99
C LEU A 147 6.97 3.61 -38.40
N PRO A 148 6.35 4.35 -37.47
CA PRO A 148 5.91 5.72 -37.72
C PRO A 148 7.11 6.65 -37.94
N ASP A 149 6.88 7.77 -38.62
CA ASP A 149 7.94 8.78 -38.87
C ASP A 149 8.49 9.40 -37.55
N LYS A 150 7.61 9.54 -36.53
CA LYS A 150 7.98 10.01 -35.18
C LYS A 150 7.96 8.83 -34.21
N THR A 151 9.08 8.58 -33.59
CA THR A 151 9.27 7.48 -32.63
C THR A 151 9.68 7.95 -31.25
N ASP A 152 9.88 9.24 -31.02
CA ASP A 152 10.41 9.82 -29.80
C ASP A 152 9.48 9.63 -28.57
N GLU A 153 8.20 9.39 -28.82
CA GLU A 153 7.19 9.14 -27.79
C GLU A 153 7.22 7.70 -27.24
N TYR A 154 7.89 6.78 -27.94
CA TYR A 154 7.95 5.37 -27.55
C TYR A 154 9.17 5.10 -26.70
N PHE A 155 8.93 4.54 -25.53
CA PHE A 155 9.95 4.17 -24.55
C PHE A 155 10.70 2.88 -24.94
N ILE A 156 9.99 1.93 -25.56
CA ILE A 156 10.54 0.66 -26.02
C ILE A 156 9.95 0.36 -27.40
N ILE A 157 10.79 -0.04 -28.34
CA ILE A 157 10.39 -0.51 -29.65
C ILE A 157 11.02 -1.87 -29.91
N LEU A 158 10.17 -2.88 -30.04
CA LEU A 158 10.59 -4.25 -30.33
C LEU A 158 10.21 -4.61 -31.75
N LYS A 159 11.05 -5.38 -32.43
CA LYS A 159 10.78 -6.00 -33.74
C LYS A 159 10.71 -7.51 -33.59
N LYS A 160 9.67 -8.12 -34.11
CA LYS A 160 9.55 -9.58 -34.13
C LYS A 160 10.45 -10.20 -35.16
N GLU A 161 11.21 -11.20 -34.78
CA GLU A 161 12.16 -11.95 -35.60
C GLU A 161 11.95 -13.46 -35.35
N GLY A 162 11.08 -14.09 -36.18
CA GLY A 162 10.61 -15.45 -35.91
C GLY A 162 9.80 -15.53 -34.60
N ASP A 163 10.25 -16.35 -33.67
CA ASP A 163 9.60 -16.53 -32.35
C ASP A 163 10.17 -15.64 -31.25
N LYS A 164 10.98 -14.65 -31.62
CA LYS A 164 11.66 -13.73 -30.68
C LYS A 164 11.41 -12.27 -31.02
N TRP A 165 11.68 -11.39 -30.06
CA TRP A 165 11.63 -9.94 -30.27
C TRP A 165 12.99 -9.32 -29.97
N ALA A 166 13.48 -8.53 -30.91
CA ALA A 166 14.72 -7.74 -30.76
C ALA A 166 14.37 -6.33 -30.29
N ASP A 167 15.04 -5.84 -29.25
CA ASP A 167 14.96 -4.42 -28.84
C ASP A 167 15.73 -3.58 -29.86
N ILE A 168 15.02 -2.78 -30.63
CA ILE A 168 15.56 -1.89 -31.66
C ILE A 168 15.45 -0.41 -31.27
N THR A 169 15.08 -0.09 -30.04
CA THR A 169 14.85 1.28 -29.56
C THR A 169 16.00 2.23 -29.92
N ASN A 170 17.25 1.76 -29.80
CA ASN A 170 18.44 2.54 -30.11
C ASN A 170 19.01 2.33 -31.55
N ALA A 171 18.33 1.54 -32.39
CA ALA A 171 18.80 1.17 -33.74
C ALA A 171 17.78 1.50 -34.85
N LEU A 172 16.88 2.44 -34.61
CA LEU A 172 15.74 2.75 -35.48
C LEU A 172 16.12 3.16 -36.91
N SER A 173 17.27 3.80 -37.08
CA SER A 173 17.73 4.24 -38.41
C SER A 173 17.90 3.09 -39.41
N GLN A 174 18.19 1.89 -38.93
CA GLN A 174 18.35 0.67 -39.75
C GLN A 174 17.02 0.05 -40.17
N HIS A 175 15.93 0.46 -39.55
CA HIS A 175 14.59 -0.10 -39.72
C HIS A 175 13.59 0.86 -40.38
N LYS A 176 14.03 2.11 -40.69
CA LYS A 176 13.20 3.11 -41.38
C LYS A 176 12.67 2.54 -42.69
N LYS A 177 11.34 2.62 -42.89
CA LYS A 177 10.65 2.13 -44.11
C LYS A 177 10.73 0.62 -44.34
N ALA A 178 11.31 -0.16 -43.45
CA ALA A 178 11.29 -1.60 -43.53
C ALA A 178 9.94 -2.14 -43.02
N LYS A 179 9.28 -3.01 -43.81
CA LYS A 179 8.12 -3.75 -43.34
C LYS A 179 8.55 -4.80 -42.30
N GLY A 180 7.76 -4.98 -41.28
CA GLY A 180 8.02 -5.94 -40.22
C GLY A 180 6.85 -5.97 -39.24
N GLU A 181 6.97 -6.71 -38.16
CA GLU A 181 6.01 -6.71 -37.07
C GLU A 181 6.66 -6.00 -35.88
N TYR A 182 6.16 -4.81 -35.55
CA TYR A 182 6.73 -3.93 -34.53
C TYR A 182 5.77 -3.77 -33.35
N TYR A 183 6.33 -3.75 -32.13
CA TYR A 183 5.64 -3.58 -30.87
C TYR A 183 6.20 -2.32 -30.21
N LEU A 184 5.39 -1.29 -30.16
CA LEU A 184 5.79 0.04 -29.67
C LEU A 184 5.14 0.29 -28.31
N TYR A 185 5.95 0.47 -27.29
CA TYR A 185 5.49 0.72 -25.92
C TYR A 185 5.70 2.18 -25.55
N LYS A 186 4.61 2.84 -25.20
CA LYS A 186 4.60 4.21 -24.72
C LYS A 186 4.31 4.22 -23.21
N LYS A 187 5.00 5.08 -22.47
CA LYS A 187 4.70 5.29 -21.05
C LYS A 187 3.34 5.93 -20.90
N THR A 188 2.58 5.44 -19.92
CA THR A 188 1.30 6.02 -19.52
C THR A 188 1.39 6.62 -18.12
N TYR A 189 0.57 7.63 -17.87
CA TYR A 189 0.56 8.45 -16.67
C TYR A 189 -0.87 8.61 -16.18
N LEU A 190 -1.08 8.57 -14.87
CA LEU A 190 -2.36 8.99 -14.30
C LEU A 190 -2.54 10.49 -14.49
N GLY A 191 -3.77 10.90 -14.77
CA GLY A 191 -4.12 12.30 -14.89
C GLY A 191 -4.05 13.03 -13.54
N LYS A 192 -3.77 14.34 -13.59
CA LYS A 192 -3.89 15.22 -12.43
C LYS A 192 -5.35 15.40 -12.05
N SER A 193 -5.62 15.50 -10.75
CA SER A 193 -6.98 15.69 -10.22
C SER A 193 -6.92 16.44 -8.90
N ASP A 194 -7.94 17.26 -8.65
CA ASP A 194 -8.13 17.92 -7.34
C ASP A 194 -8.29 16.89 -6.21
N TRP A 195 -8.74 15.68 -6.54
CA TRP A 195 -8.80 14.57 -5.59
C TRP A 195 -7.43 14.23 -5.00
N TYR A 196 -6.38 14.39 -5.78
CA TYR A 196 -4.98 14.16 -5.37
C TYR A 196 -4.24 15.46 -5.06
N GLY A 197 -4.95 16.48 -4.55
CA GLY A 197 -4.36 17.78 -4.23
C GLY A 197 -3.83 18.55 -5.45
N GLY A 198 -4.41 18.33 -6.64
CA GLY A 198 -3.95 18.94 -7.89
C GLY A 198 -2.83 18.19 -8.60
N TYR A 199 -2.38 17.07 -8.04
CA TYR A 199 -1.36 16.18 -8.59
C TYR A 199 -1.98 14.90 -9.18
N SER A 200 -1.14 13.94 -9.56
CA SER A 200 -1.54 12.59 -9.89
C SER A 200 -1.39 11.67 -8.67
N TYR A 201 -2.10 10.53 -8.65
CA TYR A 201 -1.83 9.52 -7.66
C TYR A 201 -0.41 8.96 -7.82
N VAL A 202 0.23 8.68 -6.70
CA VAL A 202 1.61 8.23 -6.61
C VAL A 202 1.79 6.79 -7.08
N ASP A 203 2.97 6.45 -7.55
CA ASP A 203 3.40 5.09 -7.81
C ASP A 203 4.00 4.48 -6.54
N LEU A 204 3.23 3.64 -5.85
CA LEU A 204 3.67 2.97 -4.63
C LEU A 204 4.81 1.97 -4.87
N LEU A 205 5.14 1.69 -6.14
CA LEU A 205 6.28 0.84 -6.50
C LEU A 205 7.58 1.64 -6.70
N VAL A 206 7.56 2.97 -6.60
CA VAL A 206 8.78 3.78 -6.56
C VAL A 206 9.38 3.73 -5.15
N PRO A 207 10.69 3.39 -5.02
CA PRO A 207 11.35 3.36 -3.72
C PRO A 207 11.24 4.68 -2.95
N GLY A 208 10.95 4.63 -1.67
CA GLY A 208 10.89 5.80 -0.79
C GLY A 208 9.54 6.52 -0.75
N VAL A 209 8.59 6.18 -1.61
CA VAL A 209 7.25 6.81 -1.63
C VAL A 209 6.49 6.50 -0.34
N THR A 210 6.48 5.26 0.10
CA THR A 210 5.78 4.86 1.32
C THR A 210 6.43 5.42 2.58
N GLU A 211 7.77 5.42 2.64
CA GLU A 211 8.50 6.04 3.75
C GLU A 211 8.21 7.54 3.82
N LYS A 212 8.15 8.23 2.67
CA LYS A 212 7.77 9.64 2.60
C LYS A 212 6.32 9.85 3.08
N PHE A 213 5.41 8.99 2.66
CA PHE A 213 4.01 9.02 3.07
C PHE A 213 3.86 8.84 4.59
N ILE A 214 4.54 7.85 5.17
CA ILE A 214 4.54 7.63 6.62
C ILE A 214 5.16 8.83 7.37
N ASP A 215 6.29 9.36 6.90
CA ASP A 215 6.94 10.52 7.53
C ASP A 215 6.00 11.73 7.54
N LEU A 216 5.37 12.04 6.43
CA LEU A 216 4.46 13.18 6.32
C LEU A 216 3.20 13.01 7.17
N THR A 217 2.53 11.87 7.08
CA THR A 217 1.25 11.66 7.75
C THR A 217 1.40 11.41 9.25
N MET A 218 2.39 10.62 9.66
CA MET A 218 2.47 10.16 11.04
C MET A 218 3.22 11.10 11.98
N LYS A 219 4.09 11.97 11.47
CA LYS A 219 4.89 12.90 12.29
C LYS A 219 4.03 13.84 13.15
N GLY A 220 2.93 14.34 12.62
CA GLY A 220 2.01 15.18 13.37
C GLY A 220 1.25 14.40 14.46
N TYR A 221 0.81 13.19 14.16
CA TYR A 221 0.20 12.30 15.16
C TYR A 221 1.20 11.91 16.24
N GLU A 222 2.43 11.58 15.89
CA GLU A 222 3.47 11.29 16.89
C GLU A 222 3.71 12.47 17.85
N LYS A 223 3.78 13.67 17.32
CA LYS A 223 3.96 14.89 18.14
C LYS A 223 2.78 15.12 19.08
N THR A 224 1.57 14.75 18.67
CA THR A 224 0.33 15.16 19.35
C THR A 224 -0.26 14.08 20.25
N ILE A 225 -0.23 12.80 19.82
CA ILE A 225 -0.95 11.70 20.47
C ILE A 225 -0.10 10.42 20.67
N LYS A 226 1.23 10.47 20.52
CA LYS A 226 2.10 9.29 20.70
C LYS A 226 1.99 8.66 22.08
N ASP A 227 1.70 9.43 23.09
CA ASP A 227 1.47 8.98 24.46
C ASP A 227 0.27 8.04 24.62
N GLU A 228 -0.65 8.05 23.66
CA GLU A 228 -1.85 7.20 23.60
C GLU A 228 -1.72 6.00 22.63
N PHE A 229 -0.60 5.87 21.90
CA PHE A 229 -0.36 4.75 21.00
C PHE A 229 -0.36 3.42 21.75
N GLY A 230 -1.13 2.45 21.27
CA GLY A 230 -1.33 1.15 21.89
C GLY A 230 -2.16 1.17 23.17
N LYS A 231 -2.82 2.31 23.49
CA LYS A 231 -3.71 2.49 24.66
C LYS A 231 -5.11 2.85 24.23
N SER A 232 -5.37 4.11 23.91
CA SER A 232 -6.64 4.63 23.36
C SER A 232 -6.57 4.89 21.86
N VAL A 233 -5.37 4.85 21.27
CA VAL A 233 -5.13 4.84 19.83
C VAL A 233 -4.49 3.50 19.49
N PHE A 234 -5.31 2.55 19.03
CA PHE A 234 -4.87 1.17 18.82
C PHE A 234 -4.20 0.91 17.50
N GLY A 235 -4.48 1.72 16.49
CA GLY A 235 -3.90 1.44 15.18
C GLY A 235 -4.30 2.40 14.07
N ILE A 236 -3.94 1.99 12.87
CA ILE A 236 -4.04 2.76 11.64
C ILE A 236 -4.87 1.97 10.64
N PHE A 237 -5.76 2.68 9.93
CA PHE A 237 -6.49 2.19 8.78
C PHE A 237 -5.86 2.77 7.52
N THR A 238 -5.46 1.89 6.60
CA THR A 238 -5.02 2.21 5.24
C THR A 238 -6.11 1.83 4.24
N ASP A 239 -6.36 2.66 3.24
CA ASP A 239 -7.51 2.48 2.35
C ASP A 239 -7.07 2.34 0.89
N GLU A 240 -7.33 1.17 0.32
CA GLU A 240 -7.18 0.81 -1.09
C GLU A 240 -5.84 1.23 -1.75
N PRO A 241 -4.66 1.02 -1.13
CA PRO A 241 -3.39 1.36 -1.77
C PRO A 241 -3.33 0.70 -3.14
N ASN A 242 -3.13 1.51 -4.19
CA ASN A 242 -3.37 1.10 -5.56
C ASN A 242 -2.08 1.05 -6.39
N ILE A 243 -1.90 -0.04 -7.13
CA ILE A 243 -0.82 -0.22 -8.09
C ILE A 243 -1.34 -0.49 -9.52
N SER A 244 -2.60 -0.17 -9.81
CA SER A 244 -3.18 -0.33 -11.15
C SER A 244 -2.45 0.52 -12.18
N SER A 245 -2.34 0.00 -13.41
CA SER A 245 -1.79 0.76 -14.52
C SER A 245 -2.80 1.80 -15.01
N PRO A 246 -2.36 3.02 -15.35
CA PRO A 246 -3.22 4.02 -16.02
C PRO A 246 -3.53 3.68 -17.48
N GLY A 247 -3.04 2.57 -17.98
CA GLY A 247 -3.23 2.04 -19.32
C GLY A 247 -2.15 1.03 -19.68
N GLY A 248 -2.52 -0.07 -20.35
CA GLY A 248 -1.63 -1.15 -20.72
C GLY A 248 -1.05 -1.92 -19.52
N LEU A 249 0.19 -2.36 -19.67
CA LEU A 249 0.91 -3.12 -18.65
C LEU A 249 1.34 -2.22 -17.49
N ARG A 250 1.30 -2.71 -16.27
CA ARG A 250 1.90 -2.01 -15.13
C ARG A 250 3.42 -1.90 -15.30
N TRP A 251 3.95 -0.71 -15.07
CA TRP A 251 5.38 -0.42 -15.16
C TRP A 251 5.81 0.59 -14.09
N THR A 252 7.04 0.49 -13.65
CA THR A 252 7.73 1.43 -12.76
C THR A 252 9.20 1.50 -13.16
N PRO A 253 9.95 2.57 -12.87
CA PRO A 253 11.28 2.81 -13.45
C PRO A 253 12.28 1.67 -13.35
N ASP A 254 12.34 0.97 -12.22
CA ASP A 254 13.32 -0.09 -11.96
C ASP A 254 12.76 -1.53 -12.13
N LEU A 255 11.54 -1.69 -12.67
CA LEU A 255 10.89 -2.99 -12.84
C LEU A 255 11.77 -4.00 -13.60
N PHE A 256 12.42 -3.58 -14.69
CA PHE A 256 13.25 -4.48 -15.50
C PHE A 256 14.50 -4.95 -14.76
N GLU A 257 15.08 -4.09 -13.93
CA GLU A 257 16.22 -4.43 -13.11
C GLU A 257 15.85 -5.40 -12.00
N VAL A 258 14.76 -5.12 -11.26
CA VAL A 258 14.23 -5.98 -10.20
C VAL A 258 13.86 -7.35 -10.76
N PHE A 259 13.14 -7.38 -11.88
CA PHE A 259 12.77 -8.62 -12.55
C PHE A 259 14.00 -9.47 -12.93
N ARG A 260 14.99 -8.84 -13.60
CA ARG A 260 16.21 -9.54 -14.01
C ARG A 260 16.98 -10.09 -12.81
N LYS A 261 17.05 -9.33 -11.72
CA LYS A 261 17.72 -9.76 -10.48
C LYS A 261 17.02 -10.96 -9.85
N GLN A 262 15.69 -10.97 -9.88
CA GLN A 262 14.88 -12.04 -9.28
C GLN A 262 14.88 -13.33 -10.12
N TRP A 263 14.80 -13.23 -11.46
CA TRP A 263 14.56 -14.36 -12.35
C TRP A 263 15.73 -14.74 -13.25
N GLY A 264 16.78 -13.90 -13.32
CA GLY A 264 17.99 -14.18 -14.09
C GLY A 264 17.87 -14.00 -15.60
N TYR A 265 16.78 -13.38 -16.09
CA TYR A 265 16.61 -13.05 -17.52
C TYR A 265 15.91 -11.70 -17.71
N ASP A 266 16.02 -11.13 -18.92
CA ASP A 266 15.47 -9.81 -19.23
C ASP A 266 13.97 -9.92 -19.61
N LEU A 267 13.13 -9.10 -18.97
CA LEU A 267 11.71 -8.97 -19.30
C LEU A 267 11.46 -8.16 -20.57
N LYS A 268 12.30 -7.15 -20.84
CA LYS A 268 12.06 -6.17 -21.91
C LYS A 268 11.76 -6.81 -23.27
N PRO A 269 12.61 -7.74 -23.81
CA PRO A 269 12.30 -8.40 -25.10
C PRO A 269 11.13 -9.37 -25.01
N LEU A 270 10.63 -9.67 -23.82
CA LEU A 270 9.54 -10.60 -23.56
C LEU A 270 8.20 -9.91 -23.23
N LEU A 271 8.18 -8.57 -23.22
CA LEU A 271 6.94 -7.80 -22.99
C LEU A 271 5.76 -8.26 -23.85
N PRO A 272 5.93 -8.62 -25.14
CA PRO A 272 4.82 -9.13 -25.93
C PRO A 272 4.17 -10.39 -25.40
N LEU A 273 4.88 -11.23 -24.62
CA LEU A 273 4.32 -12.45 -24.01
C LEU A 273 3.36 -12.14 -22.85
N LEU A 274 3.33 -10.89 -22.38
CA LEU A 274 2.33 -10.45 -21.42
C LEU A 274 0.95 -10.26 -22.06
N ASP A 275 0.89 -10.13 -23.39
CA ASP A 275 -0.33 -9.99 -24.20
C ASP A 275 -0.58 -11.25 -25.07
N GLU A 276 0.47 -11.82 -25.67
CA GLU A 276 0.39 -12.98 -26.58
C GLU A 276 0.59 -14.32 -25.86
N GLU A 277 -0.14 -15.34 -26.32
CA GLU A 277 -0.06 -16.69 -25.76
C GLU A 277 0.85 -17.60 -26.61
N THR A 278 2.14 -17.21 -26.71
CA THR A 278 3.14 -17.97 -27.48
C THR A 278 4.36 -18.31 -26.60
N GLY A 279 5.05 -19.38 -26.95
CA GLY A 279 6.24 -19.82 -26.23
C GLY A 279 6.00 -20.05 -24.73
N ASN A 280 6.84 -19.47 -23.90
CA ASN A 280 6.79 -19.62 -22.44
C ASN A 280 5.97 -18.51 -21.74
N TRP A 281 4.96 -17.96 -22.39
CA TRP A 281 4.16 -16.85 -21.89
C TRP A 281 3.61 -17.03 -20.46
N LYS A 282 3.21 -18.26 -20.09
CA LYS A 282 2.69 -18.53 -18.74
C LYS A 282 3.73 -18.25 -17.65
N GLN A 283 4.98 -18.68 -17.88
CA GLN A 283 6.08 -18.42 -16.96
C GLN A 283 6.39 -16.91 -16.91
N VAL A 284 6.43 -16.23 -18.06
CA VAL A 284 6.74 -14.80 -18.11
C VAL A 284 5.67 -13.99 -17.40
N ARG A 285 4.39 -14.27 -17.61
CA ARG A 285 3.27 -13.63 -16.92
C ARG A 285 3.31 -13.89 -15.41
N HIS A 286 3.53 -15.14 -15.01
CA HIS A 286 3.66 -15.49 -13.59
C HIS A 286 4.80 -14.70 -12.95
N ASN A 287 5.99 -14.73 -13.53
CA ASN A 287 7.16 -14.05 -13.00
C ASN A 287 6.98 -12.52 -12.97
N TYR A 288 6.30 -11.94 -13.96
CA TYR A 288 5.97 -10.52 -13.99
C TYR A 288 5.02 -10.15 -12.84
N MET A 289 3.92 -10.87 -12.65
CA MET A 289 2.96 -10.62 -11.58
C MET A 289 3.58 -10.83 -10.20
N GLU A 290 4.39 -11.88 -10.03
CA GLU A 290 5.11 -12.14 -8.79
C GLU A 290 6.12 -11.03 -8.47
N THR A 291 6.79 -10.46 -9.50
CA THR A 291 7.68 -9.32 -9.31
C THR A 291 6.91 -8.09 -8.80
N LEU A 292 5.77 -7.75 -9.42
CA LEU A 292 4.95 -6.62 -8.98
C LEU A 292 4.43 -6.82 -7.55
N LEU A 293 3.96 -8.03 -7.23
CA LEU A 293 3.50 -8.37 -5.89
C LEU A 293 4.63 -8.21 -4.85
N GLN A 294 5.81 -8.77 -5.15
CA GLN A 294 6.95 -8.66 -4.24
C GLN A 294 7.41 -7.21 -4.07
N MET A 295 7.43 -6.42 -5.15
CA MET A 295 7.72 -4.98 -5.06
C MET A 295 6.72 -4.25 -4.17
N PHE A 296 5.43 -4.56 -4.31
CA PHE A 296 4.38 -3.97 -3.47
C PHE A 296 4.54 -4.38 -1.99
N VAL A 297 4.79 -5.65 -1.72
CA VAL A 297 5.05 -6.14 -0.35
C VAL A 297 6.26 -5.43 0.26
N ASP A 298 7.36 -5.34 -0.49
CA ASP A 298 8.60 -4.76 0.02
C ASP A 298 8.52 -3.23 0.20
N ARG A 299 7.78 -2.54 -0.67
CA ARG A 299 7.77 -1.07 -0.75
C ARG A 299 6.55 -0.41 -0.11
N TRP A 300 5.48 -1.18 0.16
CA TRP A 300 4.29 -0.70 0.86
C TRP A 300 4.04 -1.45 2.17
N SER A 301 3.82 -2.77 2.10
CA SER A 301 3.36 -3.52 3.26
C SER A 301 4.40 -3.61 4.37
N LYS A 302 5.67 -3.89 4.04
CA LYS A 302 6.74 -4.01 5.04
C LYS A 302 7.05 -2.69 5.76
N PRO A 303 7.18 -1.53 5.09
CA PRO A 303 7.37 -0.24 5.77
C PRO A 303 6.24 0.07 6.76
N TRP A 304 4.98 -0.10 6.36
CA TRP A 304 3.83 0.10 7.24
C TRP A 304 3.83 -0.87 8.43
N HIS A 305 4.02 -2.16 8.17
CA HIS A 305 4.10 -3.16 9.22
C HIS A 305 5.20 -2.82 10.24
N HIS A 306 6.40 -2.49 9.75
CA HIS A 306 7.51 -2.10 10.61
C HIS A 306 7.20 -0.84 11.44
N TYR A 307 6.60 0.18 10.83
CA TYR A 307 6.19 1.39 11.53
C TYR A 307 5.19 1.08 12.64
N CYS A 308 4.16 0.30 12.35
CA CYS A 308 3.13 -0.07 13.32
C CYS A 308 3.69 -0.89 14.47
N GLU A 309 4.51 -1.91 14.21
CA GLU A 309 5.16 -2.70 15.26
C GLU A 309 6.06 -1.85 16.16
N THR A 310 6.87 -0.97 15.57
CA THR A 310 7.78 -0.10 16.32
C THR A 310 7.04 0.88 17.23
N ASN A 311 5.85 1.30 16.84
CA ASN A 311 5.03 2.26 17.58
C ASN A 311 3.89 1.62 18.39
N ASN A 312 3.87 0.30 18.54
CA ASN A 312 2.82 -0.46 19.26
C ASN A 312 1.41 -0.16 18.72
N LEU A 313 1.28 -0.09 17.39
CA LEU A 313 0.03 0.12 16.69
C LEU A 313 -0.37 -1.14 15.92
N LYS A 314 -1.66 -1.37 15.79
CA LYS A 314 -2.23 -2.35 14.86
C LYS A 314 -2.35 -1.72 13.48
N TRP A 315 -2.31 -2.55 12.44
CA TRP A 315 -2.52 -2.10 11.07
C TRP A 315 -3.67 -2.87 10.45
N THR A 316 -4.66 -2.16 9.90
CA THR A 316 -5.85 -2.69 9.25
C THR A 316 -6.19 -1.87 8.02
N GLY A 317 -7.15 -2.29 7.24
CA GLY A 317 -7.61 -1.55 6.07
C GLY A 317 -8.12 -2.43 4.94
N HIS A 318 -8.31 -1.81 3.78
CA HIS A 318 -8.60 -2.47 2.52
C HIS A 318 -7.36 -2.44 1.62
N TYR A 319 -7.10 -3.50 0.83
CA TYR A 319 -6.08 -3.41 -0.20
C TYR A 319 -6.68 -2.88 -1.51
N TRP A 320 -7.70 -3.51 -2.06
CA TRP A 320 -8.62 -2.96 -3.07
C TRP A 320 -9.86 -3.82 -3.09
N GLU A 321 -10.97 -3.19 -3.42
CA GLU A 321 -12.26 -3.85 -3.28
C GLU A 321 -12.67 -4.68 -4.50
N HIS A 322 -12.04 -4.53 -5.66
CA HIS A 322 -12.60 -4.99 -6.92
C HIS A 322 -11.61 -5.69 -7.81
N GLY A 323 -12.14 -6.47 -8.73
CA GLY A 323 -11.38 -7.11 -9.78
C GLY A 323 -11.34 -8.62 -9.66
N TRP A 324 -12.51 -9.17 -9.46
CA TRP A 324 -12.73 -10.59 -9.63
C TRP A 324 -12.76 -10.95 -11.11
#